data_d104d1422fbf4cf9674e1054b41a366e
#
_entry.id   d104d1422fbf4cf9674e1054b41a366e
#
_cell.length_a   1.000
_cell.length_b   1.000
_cell.length_c   1.000
_cell.angle_alpha   90.00
_cell.angle_beta   90.00
_cell.angle_gamma   90.00
#
_symmetry.space_group_name_H-M   'P 1'
#
loop_
_entity.id
_entity.type
_entity.pdbx_description
1 polymer ?
#
loop_
_entity_poly.entity_id
_entity_poly.type
_entity_poly.pdbx_seq_one_letter_code
_entity_poly.pdbx_strand_id
1 'polypeptide(L)'
;MFRGSPRHSRIFFSSDIVLLARRMTHKVAALYQFAALPDFSDLRAPLLELCAAHGIRGTLLLSPEGINGTIAGLEDGIDAVIAELTTGALFAGRLNNLELKFSTASAMPFKRLKVRLKKEIVTLLQPQVDPTRQVGTYVAAEDWNALISDPDVIVVDTRNRFEVKMGTFERALDPETRKFSQFPDFVSRTLNPDKNKKIAMFCTGGIRCEKASAYLLAEGFAEVFHLKGGILKYLETIPPEQSLWQGECFVFDERVALGHGLVERALAEDESEGETP
;
A
#
# COMPACT_ATOMS: atom_id res chain seq x y z
N MET A 1 37.79 65.68 -25.97
CA MET A 1 38.14 64.38 -25.37
C MET A 1 37.04 63.98 -24.47
N PHE A 2 36.08 63.12 -24.91
CA PHE A 2 35.02 62.56 -24.09
C PHE A 2 35.30 61.07 -23.92
N ARG A 3 35.54 60.65 -22.70
CA ARG A 3 35.66 59.20 -22.32
C ARG A 3 34.30 58.70 -21.91
N GLY A 4 33.70 57.84 -22.73
CA GLY A 4 32.49 57.09 -22.38
C GLY A 4 32.83 55.92 -21.49
N SER A 5 32.12 55.84 -20.34
CA SER A 5 32.15 54.70 -19.38
C SER A 5 31.18 53.61 -19.84
N PRO A 6 31.51 52.29 -19.78
CA PRO A 6 30.59 51.24 -20.13
C PRO A 6 29.60 51.01 -19.00
N ARG A 7 28.30 51.09 -19.29
CA ARG A 7 27.23 50.69 -18.39
C ARG A 7 27.21 49.17 -18.27
N HIS A 8 27.50 48.63 -17.10
CA HIS A 8 27.29 47.23 -16.76
C HIS A 8 25.79 47.01 -16.53
N SER A 9 25.13 46.35 -17.48
CA SER A 9 23.79 45.81 -17.27
C SER A 9 23.86 44.63 -16.33
N ARG A 10 23.49 44.85 -15.08
CA ARG A 10 23.20 43.74 -14.15
C ARG A 10 21.89 43.11 -14.57
N ILE A 11 21.97 41.88 -15.11
CA ILE A 11 20.82 41.03 -15.31
C ILE A 11 20.38 40.56 -13.90
N PHE A 12 19.29 41.14 -13.40
CA PHE A 12 18.60 40.62 -12.23
C PHE A 12 17.88 39.33 -12.66
N PHE A 13 18.45 38.19 -12.36
CA PHE A 13 17.68 36.95 -12.35
C PHE A 13 16.69 37.05 -11.20
N SER A 14 15.43 37.24 -11.56
CA SER A 14 14.31 37.31 -10.59
C SER A 14 14.25 36.05 -9.77
N SER A 15 14.21 36.24 -8.45
CA SER A 15 14.00 35.16 -7.44
C SER A 15 12.74 34.35 -7.70
N ASP A 16 11.83 34.82 -8.54
CA ASP A 16 10.58 34.20 -8.92
C ASP A 16 10.74 32.96 -9.83
N ILE A 17 11.85 32.90 -10.60
CA ILE A 17 12.14 31.71 -11.44
C ILE A 17 12.61 30.51 -10.59
N VAL A 18 13.22 30.76 -9.45
CA VAL A 18 13.66 29.70 -8.53
C VAL A 18 12.47 29.11 -7.74
N LEU A 19 11.39 29.87 -7.52
CA LEU A 19 10.18 29.37 -6.87
C LEU A 19 9.30 28.49 -7.78
N LEU A 20 9.37 28.66 -9.09
CA LEU A 20 8.59 27.86 -10.06
C LEU A 20 9.18 26.47 -10.36
N ALA A 21 10.41 26.21 -9.92
CA ALA A 21 11.04 24.89 -10.00
C ALA A 21 10.82 24.03 -8.75
N ARG A 22 9.80 24.29 -7.93
CA ARG A 22 9.29 23.30 -6.99
C ARG A 22 8.82 22.12 -7.84
N ARG A 23 9.63 21.07 -7.93
CA ARG A 23 9.24 19.80 -8.58
C ARG A 23 7.84 19.49 -8.09
N MET A 24 6.85 19.52 -8.99
CA MET A 24 5.47 19.17 -8.64
C MET A 24 5.48 17.69 -8.27
N THR A 25 5.54 17.39 -6.97
CA THR A 25 5.41 16.03 -6.49
C THR A 25 3.94 15.63 -6.55
N HIS A 26 3.70 14.37 -6.86
CA HIS A 26 2.37 13.80 -6.82
C HIS A 26 2.13 13.15 -5.45
N LYS A 27 1.01 13.44 -4.85
CA LYS A 27 0.52 12.73 -3.66
C LYS A 27 -0.05 11.39 -4.11
N VAL A 28 0.37 10.32 -3.46
CA VAL A 28 -0.10 8.95 -3.71
C VAL A 28 -0.87 8.48 -2.49
N ALA A 29 -2.09 8.02 -2.70
CA ALA A 29 -2.94 7.45 -1.67
C ALA A 29 -3.22 5.98 -1.98
N ALA A 30 -2.69 5.07 -1.16
CA ALA A 30 -3.12 3.68 -1.09
C ALA A 30 -4.26 3.61 -0.06
N LEU A 31 -5.38 3.01 -0.46
CA LEU A 31 -6.59 3.02 0.33
C LEU A 31 -7.34 1.70 0.27
N TYR A 32 -8.00 1.34 1.37
CA TYR A 32 -9.00 0.27 1.36
C TYR A 32 -9.97 0.39 2.54
N GLN A 33 -11.15 -0.18 2.38
CA GLN A 33 -12.08 -0.47 3.47
C GLN A 33 -12.97 -1.64 3.10
N PHE A 34 -13.13 -2.59 4.02
CA PHE A 34 -14.20 -3.56 3.95
C PHE A 34 -15.49 -2.89 4.43
N ALA A 35 -16.50 -2.87 3.57
CA ALA A 35 -17.81 -2.27 3.82
C ALA A 35 -18.85 -2.88 2.89
N ALA A 36 -20.10 -3.03 3.35
CA ALA A 36 -21.17 -3.50 2.50
C ALA A 36 -21.52 -2.45 1.42
N LEU A 37 -21.25 -2.79 0.18
CA LEU A 37 -21.54 -1.97 -1.01
C LEU A 37 -22.37 -2.78 -2.02
N PRO A 38 -23.65 -3.09 -1.72
CA PRO A 38 -24.49 -3.92 -2.61
C PRO A 38 -24.70 -3.26 -3.97
N ASP A 39 -24.64 -1.94 -4.05
CA ASP A 39 -24.76 -1.07 -5.22
C ASP A 39 -23.43 -0.73 -5.90
N PHE A 40 -22.36 -1.47 -5.60
CA PHE A 40 -20.98 -1.17 -6.06
C PHE A 40 -20.85 -0.97 -7.57
N SER A 41 -21.74 -1.59 -8.37
CA SER A 41 -21.75 -1.42 -9.82
C SER A 41 -22.16 -0.01 -10.24
N ASP A 42 -23.13 0.58 -9.54
CA ASP A 42 -23.69 1.89 -9.84
C ASP A 42 -22.74 3.01 -9.39
N LEU A 43 -21.90 2.74 -8.37
CA LEU A 43 -20.88 3.66 -7.88
C LEU A 43 -19.72 3.84 -8.86
N ARG A 44 -19.53 2.93 -9.82
CA ARG A 44 -18.38 2.93 -10.72
C ARG A 44 -18.29 4.18 -11.59
N ALA A 45 -19.39 4.56 -12.26
CA ALA A 45 -19.37 5.69 -13.17
C ALA A 45 -19.18 7.02 -12.42
N PRO A 46 -19.95 7.34 -11.37
CA PRO A 46 -19.73 8.55 -10.57
C PRO A 46 -18.32 8.65 -9.98
N LEU A 47 -17.75 7.54 -9.47
CA LEU A 47 -16.38 7.53 -8.93
C LEU A 47 -15.32 7.79 -10.02
N LEU A 48 -15.54 7.26 -11.23
CA LEU A 48 -14.64 7.51 -12.36
C LEU A 48 -14.68 9.00 -12.77
N GLU A 49 -15.88 9.59 -12.83
CA GLU A 49 -16.08 11.01 -13.16
C GLU A 49 -15.43 11.91 -12.10
N LEU A 50 -15.65 11.63 -10.82
CA LEU A 50 -15.03 12.35 -9.70
C LEU A 50 -13.50 12.35 -9.82
N CYS A 51 -12.90 11.17 -9.95
CA CYS A 51 -11.45 11.05 -10.06
C CYS A 51 -10.90 11.76 -11.31
N ALA A 52 -11.61 11.66 -12.45
CA ALA A 52 -11.21 12.33 -13.70
C ALA A 52 -11.27 13.86 -13.58
N ALA A 53 -12.31 14.41 -12.94
CA ALA A 53 -12.48 15.84 -12.71
C ALA A 53 -11.34 16.44 -11.87
N HIS A 54 -10.74 15.64 -10.97
CA HIS A 54 -9.61 16.04 -10.13
C HIS A 54 -8.23 15.63 -10.68
N GLY A 55 -8.15 15.17 -11.93
CA GLY A 55 -6.88 14.80 -12.57
C GLY A 55 -6.20 13.57 -11.95
N ILE A 56 -6.98 12.72 -11.28
CA ILE A 56 -6.47 11.53 -10.59
C ILE A 56 -6.16 10.42 -11.58
N ARG A 57 -5.06 9.69 -11.34
CA ARG A 57 -4.73 8.43 -12.01
C ARG A 57 -4.55 7.32 -10.99
N GLY A 58 -4.59 6.07 -11.45
CA GLY A 58 -4.43 4.91 -10.56
C GLY A 58 -5.48 3.84 -10.80
N THR A 59 -5.61 2.94 -9.84
CA THR A 59 -6.59 1.85 -9.93
C THR A 59 -7.38 1.77 -8.64
N LEU A 60 -8.70 1.83 -8.76
CA LEU A 60 -9.66 1.54 -7.69
C LEU A 60 -10.45 0.28 -8.05
N LEU A 61 -10.60 -0.60 -7.08
CA LEU A 61 -11.41 -1.80 -7.15
C LEU A 61 -12.66 -1.60 -6.30
N LEU A 62 -13.82 -1.85 -6.86
CA LEU A 62 -15.10 -1.87 -6.15
C LEU A 62 -15.67 -3.30 -6.18
N SER A 63 -16.21 -3.74 -5.07
CA SER A 63 -16.92 -5.01 -4.95
C SER A 63 -18.03 -4.90 -3.91
N PRO A 64 -18.91 -5.94 -3.78
CA PRO A 64 -19.93 -5.96 -2.72
C PRO A 64 -19.35 -5.85 -1.30
N GLU A 65 -18.07 -6.17 -1.12
CA GLU A 65 -17.38 -6.17 0.19
C GLU A 65 -16.56 -4.91 0.47
N GLY A 66 -16.52 -3.92 -0.46
CA GLY A 66 -15.81 -2.66 -0.20
C GLY A 66 -15.05 -2.06 -1.37
N ILE A 67 -14.01 -1.29 -1.02
CA ILE A 67 -13.12 -0.58 -1.95
C ILE A 67 -11.65 -0.90 -1.63
N ASN A 68 -10.81 -0.95 -2.68
CA ASN A 68 -9.35 -1.07 -2.55
C ASN A 68 -8.66 -0.43 -3.75
N GLY A 69 -7.52 0.21 -3.53
CA GLY A 69 -6.70 0.68 -4.63
C GLY A 69 -5.59 1.63 -4.24
N THR A 70 -4.93 2.13 -5.28
CA THR A 70 -3.92 3.19 -5.17
C THR A 70 -4.18 4.21 -6.26
N ILE A 71 -4.22 5.47 -5.86
CA ILE A 71 -4.43 6.63 -6.72
C ILE A 71 -3.35 7.69 -6.49
N ALA A 72 -3.08 8.49 -7.50
CA ALA A 72 -2.13 9.59 -7.45
C ALA A 72 -2.65 10.81 -8.21
N GLY A 73 -2.27 11.98 -7.74
CA GLY A 73 -2.62 13.27 -8.31
C GLY A 73 -1.94 14.41 -7.59
N LEU A 74 -2.35 15.64 -7.91
CA LEU A 74 -1.98 16.79 -7.10
C LEU A 74 -2.66 16.68 -5.73
N GLU A 75 -2.07 17.29 -4.72
CA GLU A 75 -2.51 17.19 -3.33
C GLU A 75 -3.99 17.54 -3.17
N ASP A 76 -4.42 18.71 -3.66
CA ASP A 76 -5.82 19.16 -3.58
C ASP A 76 -6.79 18.18 -4.24
N GLY A 77 -6.39 17.56 -5.37
CA GLY A 77 -7.21 16.58 -6.07
C GLY A 77 -7.37 15.28 -5.29
N ILE A 78 -6.29 14.78 -4.68
CA ILE A 78 -6.34 13.59 -3.81
C ILE A 78 -7.21 13.89 -2.60
N ASP A 79 -7.03 15.04 -1.94
CA ASP A 79 -7.78 15.40 -0.73
C ASP A 79 -9.28 15.54 -1.03
N ALA A 80 -9.65 16.14 -2.16
CA ALA A 80 -11.04 16.23 -2.61
C ALA A 80 -11.68 14.85 -2.83
N VAL A 81 -10.95 13.93 -3.51
CA VAL A 81 -11.45 12.56 -3.72
C VAL A 81 -11.59 11.80 -2.40
N ILE A 82 -10.60 11.89 -1.50
CA ILE A 82 -10.68 11.23 -0.18
C ILE A 82 -11.83 11.79 0.66
N ALA A 83 -12.05 13.11 0.64
CA ALA A 83 -13.18 13.73 1.34
C ALA A 83 -14.53 13.20 0.81
N GLU A 84 -14.72 13.10 -0.50
CA GLU A 84 -15.94 12.55 -1.08
C GLU A 84 -16.11 11.06 -0.74
N LEU A 85 -15.04 10.26 -0.77
CA LEU A 85 -15.08 8.84 -0.38
C LEU A 85 -15.55 8.66 1.08
N THR A 86 -15.06 9.51 2.00
CA THR A 86 -15.27 9.34 3.44
C THR A 86 -16.55 10.01 3.95
N THR A 87 -16.82 11.23 3.50
CA THR A 87 -17.88 12.08 4.06
C THR A 87 -18.89 12.56 3.02
N GLY A 88 -18.61 12.36 1.72
CA GLY A 88 -19.45 12.81 0.64
C GLY A 88 -20.71 11.96 0.41
N ALA A 89 -21.57 12.45 -0.46
CA ALA A 89 -22.88 11.85 -0.74
C ALA A 89 -22.78 10.53 -1.54
N LEU A 90 -21.72 10.36 -2.36
CA LEU A 90 -21.59 9.20 -3.25
C LEU A 90 -21.59 7.88 -2.48
N PHE A 91 -20.87 7.81 -1.37
CA PHE A 91 -20.80 6.61 -0.53
C PHE A 91 -21.69 6.70 0.72
N ALA A 92 -22.35 7.85 0.95
CA ALA A 92 -23.25 8.07 2.08
C ALA A 92 -22.69 7.64 3.44
N GLY A 93 -21.40 7.94 3.69
CA GLY A 93 -20.70 7.62 4.94
C GLY A 93 -20.31 6.14 5.11
N ARG A 94 -20.54 5.28 4.10
CA ARG A 94 -20.17 3.84 4.17
C ARG A 94 -18.66 3.59 4.19
N LEU A 95 -17.85 4.58 3.79
CA LEU A 95 -16.40 4.51 3.76
C LEU A 95 -15.75 5.46 4.78
N ASN A 96 -16.37 5.67 5.94
CA ASN A 96 -15.92 6.59 6.99
C ASN A 96 -14.69 6.10 7.79
N ASN A 97 -14.32 4.82 7.64
CA ASN A 97 -13.15 4.20 8.28
C ASN A 97 -12.11 3.77 7.25
N LEU A 98 -11.93 4.58 6.21
CA LEU A 98 -11.00 4.28 5.12
C LEU A 98 -9.55 4.19 5.65
N GLU A 99 -8.93 3.02 5.52
CA GLU A 99 -7.50 2.87 5.79
C GLU A 99 -6.71 3.55 4.69
N LEU A 100 -5.91 4.55 5.08
CA LEU A 100 -5.18 5.43 4.16
C LEU A 100 -3.68 5.38 4.45
N LYS A 101 -2.90 5.28 3.39
CA LYS A 101 -1.44 5.46 3.41
C LYS A 101 -1.06 6.47 2.35
N PHE A 102 -0.39 7.53 2.77
CA PHE A 102 0.10 8.55 1.86
C PHE A 102 1.60 8.39 1.64
N SER A 103 2.01 8.66 0.42
CA SER A 103 3.40 8.79 0.02
C SER A 103 3.50 9.80 -1.11
N THR A 104 4.71 10.11 -1.54
CA THR A 104 4.94 11.04 -2.66
C THR A 104 5.59 10.31 -3.83
N ALA A 105 5.40 10.85 -5.03
CA ALA A 105 6.06 10.42 -6.24
C ALA A 105 6.66 11.65 -6.95
N SER A 106 7.89 11.51 -7.45
CA SER A 106 8.60 12.54 -8.19
C SER A 106 7.98 12.81 -9.57
N ALA A 107 7.28 11.82 -10.13
CA ALA A 107 6.49 11.88 -11.35
C ALA A 107 5.16 11.15 -11.15
N MET A 108 4.20 11.34 -12.07
CA MET A 108 2.92 10.64 -12.02
C MET A 108 3.12 9.11 -12.16
N PRO A 109 2.90 8.31 -11.11
CA PRO A 109 3.26 6.89 -11.09
C PRO A 109 2.22 5.97 -11.76
N PHE A 110 1.27 6.53 -12.49
CA PHE A 110 0.23 5.80 -13.20
C PHE A 110 -0.03 6.36 -14.58
N LYS A 111 -0.11 5.50 -15.60
CA LYS A 111 -0.42 5.90 -16.98
C LYS A 111 -1.86 6.38 -17.16
N ARG A 112 -2.82 5.77 -16.44
CA ARG A 112 -4.26 6.02 -16.59
C ARG A 112 -5.04 5.75 -15.32
N LEU A 113 -6.28 6.29 -15.27
CA LEU A 113 -7.27 5.96 -14.25
C LEU A 113 -8.02 4.67 -14.64
N LYS A 114 -8.28 3.81 -13.65
CA LYS A 114 -9.11 2.60 -13.77
C LYS A 114 -9.99 2.47 -12.54
N VAL A 115 -11.30 2.36 -12.72
CA VAL A 115 -12.23 1.89 -11.70
C VAL A 115 -12.79 0.55 -12.16
N ARG A 116 -12.49 -0.53 -11.44
CA ARG A 116 -12.82 -1.91 -11.84
C ARG A 116 -13.79 -2.54 -10.87
N LEU A 117 -14.81 -3.20 -11.39
CA LEU A 117 -15.70 -4.06 -10.61
C LEU A 117 -15.03 -5.43 -10.41
N LYS A 118 -15.09 -5.94 -9.20
CA LYS A 118 -14.54 -7.22 -8.78
C LYS A 118 -15.53 -7.98 -7.92
N LYS A 119 -15.35 -9.29 -7.77
CA LYS A 119 -16.09 -10.10 -6.80
C LYS A 119 -15.59 -9.85 -5.37
N GLU A 120 -14.28 -9.61 -5.24
CA GLU A 120 -13.58 -9.34 -3.99
C GLU A 120 -12.59 -8.19 -4.20
N ILE A 121 -12.41 -7.31 -3.21
CA ILE A 121 -11.41 -6.23 -3.28
C ILE A 121 -9.98 -6.74 -3.07
N VAL A 122 -9.84 -7.92 -2.44
CA VAL A 122 -8.62 -8.73 -2.39
C VAL A 122 -9.03 -10.19 -2.44
N THR A 123 -8.54 -10.92 -3.46
CA THR A 123 -9.09 -12.24 -3.80
C THR A 123 -8.49 -13.34 -2.93
N LEU A 124 -9.31 -13.94 -2.05
CA LEU A 124 -8.96 -15.10 -1.22
C LEU A 124 -9.72 -16.37 -1.64
N LEU A 125 -10.87 -16.24 -2.29
CA LEU A 125 -11.79 -17.31 -2.70
C LEU A 125 -12.34 -18.13 -1.52
N GLN A 126 -12.59 -17.48 -0.40
CA GLN A 126 -13.18 -18.05 0.81
C GLN A 126 -14.44 -17.24 1.19
N PRO A 127 -15.61 -17.56 0.61
CA PRO A 127 -16.81 -16.73 0.74
C PRO A 127 -17.36 -16.63 2.16
N GLN A 128 -16.98 -17.58 3.06
CA GLN A 128 -17.35 -17.56 4.47
C GLN A 128 -16.52 -16.57 5.31
N VAL A 129 -15.41 -16.04 4.74
CA VAL A 129 -14.53 -15.11 5.45
C VAL A 129 -15.03 -13.68 5.28
N ASP A 130 -15.39 -13.06 6.40
CA ASP A 130 -15.91 -11.68 6.44
C ASP A 130 -15.10 -10.84 7.46
N PRO A 131 -14.16 -10.02 6.99
CA PRO A 131 -13.37 -9.15 7.85
C PRO A 131 -14.18 -8.10 8.62
N THR A 132 -15.41 -7.81 8.20
CA THR A 132 -16.26 -6.86 8.95
C THR A 132 -16.82 -7.47 10.24
N ARG A 133 -16.80 -8.80 10.38
CA ARG A 133 -17.28 -9.52 11.55
C ARG A 133 -16.17 -9.85 12.54
N GLN A 134 -15.06 -10.35 12.02
CA GLN A 134 -13.93 -10.77 12.85
C GLN A 134 -12.61 -10.67 12.07
N VAL A 135 -11.62 -10.08 12.71
CA VAL A 135 -10.23 -10.06 12.25
C VAL A 135 -9.29 -10.38 13.41
N GLY A 136 -8.03 -10.68 13.12
CA GLY A 136 -6.99 -10.83 14.11
C GLY A 136 -6.69 -9.53 14.87
N THR A 137 -5.87 -9.64 15.88
CA THR A 137 -5.44 -8.49 16.68
C THR A 137 -4.51 -7.59 15.87
N TYR A 138 -4.87 -6.31 15.74
CA TYR A 138 -3.99 -5.30 15.14
C TYR A 138 -2.82 -5.01 16.06
N VAL A 139 -1.61 -5.01 15.52
CA VAL A 139 -0.39 -4.64 16.23
C VAL A 139 0.20 -3.39 15.59
N ALA A 140 0.46 -2.37 16.37
CA ALA A 140 1.07 -1.14 15.91
C ALA A 140 2.52 -1.37 15.44
N ALA A 141 3.03 -0.51 14.56
CA ALA A 141 4.39 -0.64 14.04
C ALA A 141 5.43 -0.62 15.17
N GLU A 142 5.21 0.19 16.19
CA GLU A 142 6.08 0.35 17.37
C GLU A 142 6.20 -0.92 18.21
N ASP A 143 5.13 -1.74 18.27
CA ASP A 143 5.08 -2.98 19.04
C ASP A 143 5.45 -4.22 18.19
N TRP A 144 5.55 -4.03 16.86
CA TRP A 144 5.72 -5.14 15.92
C TRP A 144 7.03 -5.89 16.12
N ASN A 145 8.14 -5.17 16.31
CA ASN A 145 9.46 -5.79 16.52
C ASN A 145 9.48 -6.72 17.75
N ALA A 146 8.86 -6.28 18.85
CA ALA A 146 8.78 -7.09 20.07
C ALA A 146 8.00 -8.40 19.82
N LEU A 147 6.85 -8.31 19.11
CA LEU A 147 6.03 -9.48 18.78
C LEU A 147 6.78 -10.48 17.89
N ILE A 148 7.39 -10.02 16.79
CA ILE A 148 8.04 -10.93 15.83
C ILE A 148 9.39 -11.46 16.30
N SER A 149 9.96 -10.89 17.37
CA SER A 149 11.17 -11.40 18.01
C SER A 149 10.91 -12.52 19.00
N ASP A 150 9.65 -12.71 19.44
CA ASP A 150 9.25 -13.84 20.29
C ASP A 150 9.46 -15.16 19.50
N PRO A 151 10.27 -16.11 20.02
CA PRO A 151 10.50 -17.39 19.34
C PRO A 151 9.24 -18.26 19.20
N ASP A 152 8.23 -18.04 20.03
CA ASP A 152 6.97 -18.78 20.00
C ASP A 152 5.99 -18.23 18.94
N VAL A 153 6.31 -17.11 18.31
CA VAL A 153 5.50 -16.49 17.25
C VAL A 153 5.97 -16.93 15.88
N ILE A 154 5.05 -17.48 15.09
CA ILE A 154 5.27 -17.72 13.67
C ILE A 154 4.94 -16.46 12.89
N VAL A 155 5.91 -15.93 12.18
CA VAL A 155 5.75 -14.75 11.33
C VAL A 155 5.50 -15.19 9.90
N VAL A 156 4.44 -14.67 9.25
CA VAL A 156 4.03 -15.06 7.90
C VAL A 156 3.88 -13.83 7.01
N ASP A 157 4.58 -13.81 5.90
CA ASP A 157 4.40 -12.80 4.84
C ASP A 157 3.23 -13.23 3.94
N THR A 158 2.11 -12.52 3.96
CA THR A 158 0.93 -12.89 3.15
C THR A 158 0.99 -12.38 1.71
N ARG A 159 2.14 -11.87 1.27
CA ARG A 159 2.35 -11.37 -0.08
C ARG A 159 2.68 -12.50 -1.05
N ASN A 160 2.71 -12.14 -2.33
CA ASN A 160 3.16 -13.06 -3.37
C ASN A 160 4.69 -13.19 -3.35
N ARG A 161 5.22 -14.32 -3.78
CA ARG A 161 6.64 -14.65 -3.79
C ARG A 161 7.53 -13.56 -4.42
N PHE A 162 7.08 -12.92 -5.50
CA PHE A 162 7.88 -11.87 -6.15
C PHE A 162 8.03 -10.61 -5.27
N GLU A 163 7.02 -10.28 -4.43
CA GLU A 163 7.08 -9.20 -3.46
C GLU A 163 8.03 -9.55 -2.31
N VAL A 164 7.98 -10.81 -1.82
CA VAL A 164 8.84 -11.31 -0.75
C VAL A 164 10.32 -11.26 -1.13
N LYS A 165 10.64 -11.59 -2.39
CA LYS A 165 12.02 -11.53 -2.92
C LYS A 165 12.62 -10.13 -2.91
N MET A 166 11.82 -9.08 -2.94
CA MET A 166 12.31 -7.69 -2.89
C MET A 166 12.59 -7.22 -1.47
N GLY A 167 11.97 -7.85 -0.50
CA GLY A 167 12.18 -7.56 0.91
C GLY A 167 11.15 -8.23 1.78
N THR A 168 11.52 -8.56 3.02
CA THR A 168 10.65 -9.18 4.01
C THR A 168 11.17 -8.93 5.42
N PHE A 169 10.40 -9.27 6.46
CA PHE A 169 10.91 -9.27 7.83
C PHE A 169 11.78 -10.50 8.08
N GLU A 170 12.80 -10.32 8.91
CA GLU A 170 13.63 -11.42 9.38
C GLU A 170 12.77 -12.55 9.98
N ARG A 171 13.10 -13.80 9.70
CA ARG A 171 12.38 -15.01 10.16
C ARG A 171 10.97 -15.21 9.58
N ALA A 172 10.48 -14.32 8.70
CA ALA A 172 9.17 -14.51 8.10
C ALA A 172 9.14 -15.72 7.15
N LEU A 173 8.09 -16.52 7.26
CA LEU A 173 7.78 -17.59 6.32
C LEU A 173 7.27 -16.99 5.01
N ASP A 174 7.89 -17.37 3.89
CA ASP A 174 7.37 -17.13 2.54
C ASP A 174 6.39 -18.28 2.19
N PRO A 175 5.09 -18.00 1.98
CA PRO A 175 4.12 -19.00 1.52
C PRO A 175 4.40 -19.51 0.10
N GLU A 176 5.35 -18.92 -0.62
CA GLU A 176 5.72 -19.18 -2.02
C GLU A 176 4.54 -19.07 -3.00
N THR A 177 3.52 -18.29 -2.64
CA THR A 177 2.31 -18.11 -3.45
C THR A 177 2.57 -17.18 -4.63
N ARG A 178 1.94 -17.48 -5.77
CA ARG A 178 1.88 -16.59 -6.94
C ARG A 178 0.68 -15.65 -6.90
N LYS A 179 -0.33 -16.01 -6.12
CA LYS A 179 -1.59 -15.26 -5.92
C LYS A 179 -2.04 -15.46 -4.49
N PHE A 180 -2.60 -14.42 -3.88
CA PHE A 180 -3.11 -14.48 -2.52
C PHE A 180 -4.20 -15.55 -2.31
N SER A 181 -4.97 -15.88 -3.34
CA SER A 181 -5.96 -16.98 -3.30
C SER A 181 -5.36 -18.37 -3.06
N GLN A 182 -4.04 -18.52 -3.08
CA GLN A 182 -3.34 -19.77 -2.72
C GLN A 182 -2.95 -19.83 -1.23
N PHE A 183 -3.19 -18.76 -0.48
CA PHE A 183 -2.89 -18.70 0.95
C PHE A 183 -3.58 -19.79 1.77
N PRO A 184 -4.86 -20.15 1.54
CA PRO A 184 -5.50 -21.28 2.22
C PRO A 184 -4.77 -22.62 2.01
N ASP A 185 -4.24 -22.88 0.81
CA ASP A 185 -3.47 -24.09 0.52
C ASP A 185 -2.14 -24.12 1.30
N PHE A 186 -1.49 -22.97 1.46
CA PHE A 186 -0.30 -22.85 2.31
C PHE A 186 -0.65 -23.15 3.78
N VAL A 187 -1.70 -22.54 4.31
CA VAL A 187 -2.15 -22.76 5.69
C VAL A 187 -2.39 -24.25 5.96
N SER A 188 -3.18 -24.90 5.12
CA SER A 188 -3.54 -26.32 5.30
C SER A 188 -2.34 -27.28 5.27
N ARG A 189 -1.27 -26.92 4.54
CA ARG A 189 -0.07 -27.75 4.42
C ARG A 189 0.98 -27.48 5.50
N THR A 190 1.04 -26.25 6.01
CA THR A 190 2.19 -25.78 6.78
C THR A 190 1.84 -25.44 8.22
N LEU A 191 0.63 -24.94 8.48
CA LEU A 191 0.21 -24.48 9.79
C LEU A 191 -0.78 -25.45 10.43
N ASN A 192 -0.71 -25.56 11.75
CA ASN A 192 -1.60 -26.43 12.54
C ASN A 192 -2.09 -25.66 13.78
N PRO A 193 -3.40 -25.46 13.98
CA PRO A 193 -3.93 -24.66 15.10
C PRO A 193 -3.60 -25.23 16.48
N ASP A 194 -3.40 -26.56 16.61
CA ASP A 194 -3.02 -27.18 17.87
C ASP A 194 -1.54 -26.91 18.24
N LYS A 195 -0.66 -26.75 17.26
CA LYS A 195 0.78 -26.58 17.46
C LYS A 195 1.22 -25.13 17.36
N ASN A 196 0.64 -24.37 16.42
CA ASN A 196 1.03 -23.01 16.12
C ASN A 196 0.07 -22.04 16.83
N LYS A 197 0.36 -21.75 18.09
CA LYS A 197 -0.56 -20.98 18.94
C LYS A 197 -0.60 -19.49 18.59
N LYS A 198 0.54 -18.91 18.21
CA LYS A 198 0.67 -17.49 17.92
C LYS A 198 1.15 -17.27 16.47
N ILE A 199 0.36 -16.59 15.67
CA ILE A 199 0.70 -16.27 14.28
C ILE A 199 0.64 -14.76 14.09
N ALA A 200 1.73 -14.16 13.62
CA ALA A 200 1.83 -12.76 13.25
C ALA A 200 1.95 -12.64 11.73
N MET A 201 1.12 -11.79 11.10
CA MET A 201 1.08 -11.65 9.66
C MET A 201 1.25 -10.21 9.22
N PHE A 202 1.82 -10.02 8.05
CA PHE A 202 1.95 -8.71 7.42
C PHE A 202 1.75 -8.79 5.91
N CYS A 203 1.43 -7.64 5.31
CA CYS A 203 1.46 -7.41 3.86
C CYS A 203 1.79 -5.96 3.58
N THR A 204 1.79 -5.53 2.33
CA THR A 204 2.16 -4.16 1.92
C THR A 204 1.38 -3.08 2.67
N GLY A 205 0.04 -3.12 2.65
CA GLY A 205 -0.82 -2.07 3.23
C GLY A 205 -1.81 -2.54 4.30
N GLY A 206 -1.86 -3.85 4.63
CA GLY A 206 -2.76 -4.41 5.66
C GLY A 206 -3.94 -5.24 5.12
N ILE A 207 -4.48 -4.93 3.95
CA ILE A 207 -5.73 -5.51 3.43
C ILE A 207 -5.73 -7.04 3.33
N ARG A 208 -4.64 -7.67 2.85
CA ARG A 208 -4.55 -9.13 2.77
C ARG A 208 -4.59 -9.77 4.15
N CYS A 209 -3.97 -9.11 5.13
CA CYS A 209 -3.94 -9.60 6.50
C CYS A 209 -5.30 -9.59 7.19
N GLU A 210 -6.18 -8.67 6.86
CA GLU A 210 -7.55 -8.70 7.39
C GLU A 210 -8.28 -9.96 6.95
N LYS A 211 -8.25 -10.29 5.65
CA LYS A 211 -8.83 -11.55 5.17
C LYS A 211 -8.09 -12.79 5.67
N ALA A 212 -6.75 -12.78 5.67
CA ALA A 212 -5.95 -13.90 6.14
C ALA A 212 -6.19 -14.18 7.62
N SER A 213 -6.29 -13.14 8.47
CA SER A 213 -6.55 -13.32 9.90
C SER A 213 -7.96 -13.82 10.17
N ALA A 214 -8.97 -13.28 9.48
CA ALA A 214 -10.33 -13.78 9.57
C ALA A 214 -10.42 -15.27 9.16
N TYR A 215 -9.68 -15.65 8.11
CA TYR A 215 -9.60 -17.04 7.68
C TYR A 215 -8.95 -17.93 8.74
N LEU A 216 -7.78 -17.54 9.28
CA LEU A 216 -7.11 -18.34 10.32
C LEU A 216 -7.96 -18.52 11.58
N LEU A 217 -8.66 -17.47 12.02
CA LEU A 217 -9.59 -17.57 13.16
C LEU A 217 -10.73 -18.55 12.87
N ALA A 218 -11.25 -18.57 11.64
CA ALA A 218 -12.27 -19.53 11.22
C ALA A 218 -11.74 -20.98 11.16
N GLU A 219 -10.44 -21.17 10.88
CA GLU A 219 -9.75 -22.46 10.88
C GLU A 219 -9.31 -22.90 12.31
N GLY A 220 -9.66 -22.14 13.36
CA GLY A 220 -9.44 -22.51 14.76
C GLY A 220 -8.11 -22.06 15.36
N PHE A 221 -7.36 -21.16 14.69
CA PHE A 221 -6.18 -20.55 15.29
C PHE A 221 -6.59 -19.55 16.37
N ALA A 222 -5.98 -19.61 17.55
CA ALA A 222 -6.44 -18.87 18.72
C ALA A 222 -5.85 -17.44 18.80
N GLU A 223 -4.55 -17.29 18.54
CA GLU A 223 -3.83 -16.03 18.67
C GLU A 223 -3.28 -15.60 17.31
N VAL A 224 -4.06 -14.76 16.62
CA VAL A 224 -3.74 -14.27 15.28
C VAL A 224 -3.54 -12.76 15.31
N PHE A 225 -2.35 -12.33 14.97
CA PHE A 225 -1.92 -10.92 14.97
C PHE A 225 -1.63 -10.45 13.56
N HIS A 226 -1.82 -9.17 13.29
CA HIS A 226 -1.38 -8.59 12.03
C HIS A 226 -0.94 -7.13 12.16
N LEU A 227 0.06 -6.77 11.35
CA LEU A 227 0.67 -5.44 11.35
C LEU A 227 -0.33 -4.40 10.86
N LYS A 228 -0.72 -3.47 11.75
CA LYS A 228 -1.63 -2.37 11.43
C LYS A 228 -1.01 -1.46 10.37
N GLY A 229 -1.72 -1.27 9.26
CA GLY A 229 -1.25 -0.45 8.16
C GLY A 229 -0.14 -1.07 7.31
N GLY A 230 0.28 -2.32 7.63
CA GLY A 230 1.23 -3.10 6.85
C GLY A 230 2.65 -2.54 6.85
N ILE A 231 3.46 -3.07 5.93
CA ILE A 231 4.87 -2.69 5.74
C ILE A 231 5.02 -1.19 5.50
N LEU A 232 4.13 -0.58 4.73
CA LEU A 232 4.21 0.86 4.46
C LEU A 232 4.13 1.69 5.74
N LYS A 233 3.25 1.31 6.70
CA LYS A 233 3.18 2.02 7.98
C LYS A 233 4.42 1.76 8.83
N TYR A 234 4.94 0.55 8.81
CA TYR A 234 6.17 0.21 9.51
C TYR A 234 7.37 1.03 8.99
N LEU A 235 7.57 1.07 7.67
CA LEU A 235 8.67 1.84 7.05
C LEU A 235 8.54 3.35 7.21
N GLU A 236 7.33 3.86 7.38
CA GLU A 236 7.06 5.26 7.71
C GLU A 236 7.41 5.59 9.17
N THR A 237 7.14 4.65 10.09
CA THR A 237 7.17 4.89 11.54
C THR A 237 8.50 4.48 12.18
N ILE A 238 9.04 3.32 11.79
CA ILE A 238 10.24 2.75 12.43
C ILE A 238 11.49 3.24 11.70
N PRO A 239 12.43 3.88 12.42
CA PRO A 239 13.66 4.34 11.83
C PRO A 239 14.56 3.16 11.39
N PRO A 240 15.43 3.35 10.37
CA PRO A 240 16.23 2.27 9.79
C PRO A 240 17.08 1.49 10.80
N GLU A 241 17.63 2.16 11.81
CA GLU A 241 18.48 1.57 12.83
C GLU A 241 17.75 0.65 13.82
N GLN A 242 16.42 0.72 13.87
CA GLN A 242 15.55 -0.13 14.70
C GLN A 242 14.78 -1.15 13.88
N SER A 243 14.94 -1.11 12.56
CA SER A 243 14.13 -1.91 11.64
C SER A 243 14.58 -3.37 11.59
N LEU A 244 13.62 -4.29 11.66
CA LEU A 244 13.79 -5.70 11.34
C LEU A 244 13.40 -6.04 9.89
N TRP A 245 13.01 -5.02 9.11
CA TRP A 245 12.75 -5.15 7.68
C TRP A 245 14.03 -5.24 6.88
N GLN A 246 14.08 -6.18 5.92
CA GLN A 246 15.20 -6.37 5.02
C GLN A 246 14.75 -6.14 3.58
N GLY A 247 15.54 -5.36 2.82
CA GLY A 247 15.24 -5.05 1.42
C GLY A 247 14.22 -3.92 1.25
N GLU A 248 13.48 -3.94 0.13
CA GLU A 248 12.57 -2.89 -0.29
C GLU A 248 11.12 -3.38 -0.33
N CYS A 249 10.16 -2.49 -0.09
CA CYS A 249 8.75 -2.82 -0.16
C CYS A 249 8.22 -2.60 -1.59
N PHE A 250 7.83 -3.68 -2.28
CA PHE A 250 7.17 -3.58 -3.58
C PHE A 250 5.85 -2.81 -3.50
N VAL A 251 5.63 -1.91 -4.47
CA VAL A 251 4.37 -1.19 -4.68
C VAL A 251 3.85 -1.39 -6.11
N PHE A 252 2.52 -1.36 -6.29
CA PHE A 252 1.86 -1.69 -7.55
C PHE A 252 1.73 -0.47 -8.49
N ASP A 253 2.78 0.36 -8.58
CA ASP A 253 2.85 1.52 -9.46
C ASP A 253 4.26 1.67 -10.07
N GLU A 254 4.50 2.71 -10.90
CA GLU A 254 5.76 2.89 -11.63
C GLU A 254 6.97 3.21 -10.73
N ARG A 255 6.78 3.47 -9.43
CA ARG A 255 7.89 3.59 -8.45
C ARG A 255 8.53 2.25 -8.13
N VAL A 256 7.80 1.14 -8.35
CA VAL A 256 8.17 -0.26 -8.12
C VAL A 256 8.46 -0.59 -6.67
N ALA A 257 9.31 0.17 -5.97
CA ALA A 257 9.72 -0.11 -4.59
C ALA A 257 9.85 1.15 -3.74
N LEU A 258 9.56 1.01 -2.44
CA LEU A 258 9.74 2.03 -1.43
C LEU A 258 10.60 1.50 -0.27
N GLY A 259 11.50 2.36 0.21
CA GLY A 259 12.30 2.11 1.42
C GLY A 259 11.76 2.88 2.64
N HIS A 260 12.56 2.94 3.70
CA HIS A 260 12.24 3.71 4.91
C HIS A 260 11.93 5.17 4.60
N GLY A 261 10.97 5.74 5.34
CA GLY A 261 10.42 7.06 5.06
C GLY A 261 9.58 7.11 3.79
N LEU A 262 9.22 5.95 3.22
CA LEU A 262 8.46 5.79 1.96
C LEU A 262 9.15 6.47 0.76
N VAL A 263 10.49 6.49 0.78
CA VAL A 263 11.30 7.07 -0.30
C VAL A 263 11.33 6.11 -1.48
N GLU A 264 11.16 6.65 -2.70
CA GLU A 264 11.32 5.88 -3.94
C GLU A 264 12.75 5.30 -4.03
N ARG A 265 12.83 4.03 -4.41
CA ARG A 265 14.09 3.34 -4.65
C ARG A 265 14.19 2.94 -6.10
N ALA A 266 15.29 3.31 -6.75
CA ALA A 266 15.65 2.70 -8.02
C ALA A 266 15.97 1.22 -7.74
N LEU A 267 15.39 0.33 -8.53
CA LEU A 267 15.86 -1.06 -8.53
C LEU A 267 17.35 -1.03 -8.88
N ALA A 268 18.19 -1.73 -8.11
CA ALA A 268 19.55 -1.98 -8.54
C ALA A 268 19.49 -2.62 -9.94
N GLU A 269 20.13 -1.99 -10.91
CA GLU A 269 20.30 -2.61 -12.21
C GLU A 269 20.99 -3.96 -11.96
N ASP A 270 20.40 -5.04 -12.42
CA ASP A 270 20.91 -6.40 -12.27
C ASP A 270 22.30 -6.40 -12.97
N GLU A 271 23.39 -6.44 -12.22
CA GLU A 271 24.77 -6.54 -12.73
C GLU A 271 25.02 -7.96 -13.33
N SER A 272 24.07 -8.49 -14.05
CA SER A 272 24.15 -9.77 -14.74
C SER A 272 24.20 -9.63 -16.27
N GLU A 273 25.01 -8.69 -16.80
CA GLU A 273 25.46 -8.73 -18.19
C GLU A 273 26.97 -8.53 -18.25
N GLY A 274 27.73 -9.62 -18.11
CA GLY A 274 29.18 -9.57 -18.22
C GLY A 274 29.87 -10.92 -18.23
N GLU A 275 29.26 -11.95 -18.83
CA GLU A 275 30.02 -13.11 -19.32
C GLU A 275 29.49 -13.52 -20.68
N THR A 276 30.13 -12.97 -21.72
CA THR A 276 30.08 -13.54 -23.05
C THR A 276 31.43 -14.25 -23.32
N PRO A 277 31.41 -15.48 -23.84
CA PRO A 277 32.58 -16.34 -24.03
C PRO A 277 33.56 -15.86 -25.09
#